data_a6f04872f7652c6eba99ad5311ef61d9
#
_entry.id   a6f04872f7652c6eba99ad5311ef61d9
#
_cell.length_a   1.000
_cell.length_b   1.000
_cell.length_c   1.000
_cell.angle_alpha   90.00
_cell.angle_beta   90.00
_cell.angle_gamma   90.00
#
_symmetry.space_group_name_H-M   'P 1'
#
loop_
_entity.id
_entity.type
_entity.pdbx_description
1 polymer ?
#
loop_
_entity_poly.entity_id
_entity_poly.type
_entity_poly.pdbx_seq_one_letter_code
_entity_poly.pdbx_strand_id
1 'polypeptide(L)'
;MISSVLEFLESFYIKYGSFIPLSEYDVLEHLKKKGNSDLKNSGLDIKREMTRYRTGLASAPIAGFMVMYNKHTLSLEDLGTLEEQNWLNDQIINMYGELIMEATEHKVHFFNSFFHKQLVAKGYDGVKRWTKKVDLFSKWLLLIPIHLEIHWSLVTVTMATKTISYYDSQGIHHSVCHQNIMKYLQSEAREKKQTAFQKGWKITIIKGIPQQKNDSDCGVFVLEYCRRLSVKQPLQFSQEDMPRIRKRIYKELCDCRLND
;
A
#
# COMPACT_ATOMS: atom_id res chain seq x y z
N MET A 1 -32.17 -16.34 5.56
CA MET A 1 -30.70 -16.34 5.79
C MET A 1 -29.92 -16.51 4.49
N ILE A 2 -30.15 -17.56 3.69
CA ILE A 2 -29.47 -17.79 2.41
C ILE A 2 -29.71 -16.63 1.44
N SER A 3 -30.96 -16.13 1.33
CA SER A 3 -31.30 -14.97 0.49
C SER A 3 -30.50 -13.72 0.89
N SER A 4 -30.34 -13.48 2.19
CA SER A 4 -29.57 -12.34 2.71
C SER A 4 -28.07 -12.46 2.39
N VAL A 5 -27.52 -13.67 2.43
CA VAL A 5 -26.13 -13.92 2.04
C VAL A 5 -25.92 -13.67 0.55
N LEU A 6 -26.83 -14.15 -0.30
CA LEU A 6 -26.76 -13.95 -1.74
C LEU A 6 -26.84 -12.47 -2.12
N GLU A 7 -27.76 -11.72 -1.49
CA GLU A 7 -27.88 -10.27 -1.71
C GLU A 7 -26.59 -9.54 -1.31
N PHE A 8 -26.01 -9.93 -0.17
CA PHE A 8 -24.74 -9.36 0.28
C PHE A 8 -23.60 -9.64 -0.71
N LEU A 9 -23.48 -10.89 -1.16
CA LEU A 9 -22.44 -11.29 -2.09
C LEU A 9 -22.59 -10.57 -3.43
N GLU A 10 -23.80 -10.40 -3.91
CA GLU A 10 -24.06 -9.65 -5.14
C GLU A 10 -23.68 -8.18 -5.00
N SER A 11 -24.10 -7.54 -3.90
CA SER A 11 -23.74 -6.15 -3.60
C SER A 11 -22.23 -5.96 -3.45
N PHE A 12 -21.58 -6.91 -2.80
CA PHE A 12 -20.13 -6.92 -2.62
C PHE A 12 -19.40 -6.97 -3.96
N TYR A 13 -19.85 -7.88 -4.83
CA TYR A 13 -19.27 -8.05 -6.16
C TYR A 13 -19.40 -6.77 -7.01
N ILE A 14 -20.56 -6.12 -6.96
CA ILE A 14 -20.79 -4.86 -7.66
C ILE A 14 -19.89 -3.76 -7.09
N LYS A 15 -19.76 -3.67 -5.78
CA LYS A 15 -18.97 -2.62 -5.12
C LYS A 15 -17.47 -2.75 -5.39
N TYR A 16 -16.94 -3.97 -5.34
CA TYR A 16 -15.50 -4.21 -5.41
C TYR A 16 -15.03 -4.79 -6.76
N GLY A 17 -15.95 -5.15 -7.64
CA GLY A 17 -15.64 -5.68 -8.97
C GLY A 17 -15.17 -7.13 -8.97
N SER A 18 -14.88 -7.70 -7.82
CA SER A 18 -14.44 -9.08 -7.66
C SER A 18 -14.64 -9.56 -6.22
N PHE A 19 -14.35 -10.84 -5.97
CA PHE A 19 -14.35 -11.40 -4.63
C PHE A 19 -12.96 -11.50 -3.98
N ILE A 20 -11.94 -10.90 -4.60
CA ILE A 20 -10.58 -10.91 -4.05
C ILE A 20 -10.56 -10.39 -2.60
N PRO A 21 -11.23 -9.25 -2.25
CA PRO A 21 -11.18 -8.73 -0.89
C PRO A 21 -12.19 -9.39 0.07
N LEU A 22 -12.99 -10.34 -0.38
CA LEU A 22 -14.02 -10.96 0.45
C LEU A 22 -13.40 -11.88 1.50
N SER A 23 -13.85 -11.72 2.74
CA SER A 23 -13.50 -12.61 3.85
C SER A 23 -14.77 -13.18 4.48
N GLU A 24 -14.63 -14.31 5.16
CA GLU A 24 -15.72 -14.91 5.94
C GLU A 24 -16.24 -13.92 7.00
N TYR A 25 -15.35 -13.12 7.57
CA TYR A 25 -15.70 -12.06 8.52
C TYR A 25 -16.71 -11.07 7.93
N ASP A 26 -16.58 -10.68 6.65
CA ASP A 26 -17.50 -9.76 6.00
C ASP A 26 -18.92 -10.32 5.96
N VAL A 27 -19.06 -11.60 5.66
CA VAL A 27 -20.37 -12.29 5.63
C VAL A 27 -20.95 -12.37 7.03
N LEU A 28 -20.13 -12.74 8.03
CA LEU A 28 -20.56 -12.84 9.43
C LEU A 28 -21.04 -11.50 9.97
N GLU A 29 -20.33 -10.42 9.67
CA GLU A 29 -20.72 -9.07 10.09
C GLU A 29 -22.06 -8.65 9.44
N HIS A 30 -22.25 -8.97 8.17
CA HIS A 30 -23.52 -8.68 7.49
C HIS A 30 -24.69 -9.42 8.16
N LEU A 31 -24.53 -10.72 8.42
CA LEU A 31 -25.57 -11.52 9.06
C LEU A 31 -25.88 -11.02 10.48
N LYS A 32 -24.85 -10.62 11.21
CA LYS A 32 -24.99 -10.06 12.56
C LYS A 32 -25.78 -8.76 12.57
N LYS A 33 -25.52 -7.87 11.61
CA LYS A 33 -26.28 -6.62 11.44
C LYS A 33 -27.75 -6.84 11.08
N LYS A 34 -28.06 -7.97 10.43
CA LYS A 34 -29.45 -8.36 10.09
C LYS A 34 -30.17 -9.06 11.24
N GLY A 35 -29.55 -9.14 12.42
CA GLY A 35 -30.16 -9.76 13.60
C GLY A 35 -30.07 -11.28 13.66
N ASN A 36 -29.28 -11.90 12.79
CA ASN A 36 -29.04 -13.33 12.77
C ASN A 36 -27.93 -13.70 13.77
N SER A 37 -28.29 -13.78 15.08
CA SER A 37 -27.30 -13.97 16.13
C SER A 37 -26.86 -15.44 16.32
N ASP A 38 -27.62 -16.39 15.81
CA ASP A 38 -27.37 -17.82 16.04
C ASP A 38 -26.87 -18.52 14.77
N LEU A 39 -25.68 -18.12 14.35
CA LEU A 39 -25.08 -18.63 13.12
C LEU A 39 -24.56 -20.07 13.24
N LYS A 40 -24.25 -20.51 14.46
CA LYS A 40 -23.74 -21.86 14.71
C LYS A 40 -24.79 -22.94 14.53
N ASN A 41 -26.05 -22.61 14.74
CA ASN A 41 -27.16 -23.56 14.67
C ASN A 41 -27.95 -23.50 13.35
N SER A 42 -27.57 -22.62 12.44
CA SER A 42 -28.29 -22.42 11.18
C SER A 42 -27.99 -23.46 10.09
N GLY A 43 -27.00 -24.31 10.32
CA GLY A 43 -26.54 -25.26 9.29
C GLY A 43 -25.93 -24.64 8.05
N LEU A 44 -25.72 -23.34 8.06
CA LEU A 44 -25.16 -22.60 6.92
C LEU A 44 -23.63 -22.69 6.92
N ASP A 45 -23.08 -23.33 5.91
CA ASP A 45 -21.63 -23.33 5.64
C ASP A 45 -21.30 -22.10 4.79
N ILE A 46 -20.92 -21.03 5.46
CA ILE A 46 -20.60 -19.73 4.83
C ILE A 46 -19.47 -19.87 3.80
N LYS A 47 -18.43 -20.62 4.16
CA LYS A 47 -17.28 -20.84 3.30
C LYS A 47 -17.68 -21.55 2.01
N ARG A 48 -18.55 -22.55 2.10
CA ARG A 48 -19.06 -23.30 0.96
C ARG A 48 -19.90 -22.41 0.04
N GLU A 49 -20.81 -21.61 0.63
CA GLU A 49 -21.65 -20.68 -0.14
C GLU A 49 -20.82 -19.60 -0.82
N MET A 50 -19.80 -19.06 -0.14
CA MET A 50 -18.87 -18.11 -0.75
C MET A 50 -18.14 -18.72 -1.94
N THR A 51 -17.61 -19.94 -1.80
CA THR A 51 -16.88 -20.63 -2.86
C THR A 51 -17.80 -20.90 -4.05
N ARG A 52 -19.02 -21.38 -3.78
CA ARG A 52 -20.01 -21.66 -4.82
C ARG A 52 -20.38 -20.40 -5.61
N TYR A 53 -20.60 -19.27 -4.91
CA TYR A 53 -20.97 -18.03 -5.54
C TYR A 53 -19.81 -17.42 -6.33
N ARG A 54 -18.61 -17.47 -5.78
CA ARG A 54 -17.39 -17.04 -6.48
C ARG A 54 -17.20 -17.81 -7.79
N THR A 55 -17.36 -19.12 -7.77
CA THR A 55 -17.23 -19.96 -8.96
C THR A 55 -18.27 -19.61 -10.02
N GLY A 56 -19.51 -19.34 -9.59
CA GLY A 56 -20.60 -18.97 -10.50
C GLY A 56 -20.40 -17.60 -11.16
N LEU A 57 -19.90 -16.62 -10.42
CA LEU A 57 -19.69 -15.26 -10.93
C LEU A 57 -18.31 -15.02 -11.55
N ALA A 58 -17.33 -15.88 -11.30
CA ALA A 58 -15.99 -15.75 -11.88
C ALA A 58 -16.00 -15.76 -13.41
N SER A 59 -17.05 -16.33 -14.02
CA SER A 59 -17.23 -16.37 -15.47
C SER A 59 -17.85 -15.08 -16.03
N ALA A 60 -18.27 -14.13 -15.18
CA ALA A 60 -18.95 -12.91 -15.59
C ALA A 60 -18.33 -11.68 -14.90
N PRO A 61 -17.07 -11.32 -15.23
CA PRO A 61 -16.44 -10.15 -14.65
C PRO A 61 -17.24 -8.89 -15.03
N ILE A 62 -17.27 -7.91 -14.12
CA ILE A 62 -17.94 -6.62 -14.39
C ILE A 62 -17.10 -5.87 -15.42
N ALA A 63 -17.67 -5.73 -16.63
CA ALA A 63 -17.00 -5.02 -17.70
C ALA A 63 -16.82 -3.54 -17.34
N GLY A 64 -15.59 -3.04 -17.53
CA GLY A 64 -15.29 -1.62 -17.31
C GLY A 64 -15.23 -1.18 -15.86
N PHE A 65 -15.11 -2.11 -14.89
CA PHE A 65 -14.94 -1.74 -13.49
C PHE A 65 -13.66 -0.93 -13.32
N MET A 66 -13.77 0.25 -12.73
CA MET A 66 -12.66 1.18 -12.55
C MET A 66 -12.82 1.89 -11.21
N VAL A 67 -11.68 2.09 -10.53
CA VAL A 67 -11.61 2.98 -9.36
C VAL A 67 -10.83 4.21 -9.78
N MET A 68 -11.40 5.39 -9.56
CA MET A 68 -10.73 6.65 -9.88
C MET A 68 -10.62 7.53 -8.64
N TYR A 69 -9.43 8.01 -8.38
CA TYR A 69 -9.15 8.89 -7.24
C TYR A 69 -8.06 9.88 -7.63
N ASN A 70 -8.39 11.17 -7.65
CA ASN A 70 -7.51 12.21 -8.17
C ASN A 70 -7.05 11.84 -9.59
N LYS A 71 -5.75 11.80 -9.84
CA LYS A 71 -5.18 11.40 -11.13
C LYS A 71 -4.94 9.90 -11.27
N HIS A 72 -5.31 9.11 -10.25
CA HIS A 72 -5.08 7.67 -10.24
C HIS A 72 -6.29 6.92 -10.74
N THR A 73 -6.05 5.90 -11.55
CA THR A 73 -7.09 5.02 -12.08
C THR A 73 -6.64 3.58 -11.92
N LEU A 74 -7.50 2.74 -11.31
CA LEU A 74 -7.24 1.31 -11.14
C LEU A 74 -8.28 0.50 -11.89
N SER A 75 -7.82 -0.40 -12.75
CA SER A 75 -8.66 -1.43 -13.38
C SER A 75 -8.74 -2.68 -12.51
N LEU A 76 -9.58 -3.65 -12.89
CA LEU A 76 -9.58 -4.96 -12.23
C LEU A 76 -8.24 -5.67 -12.38
N GLU A 77 -7.53 -5.45 -13.48
CA GLU A 77 -6.19 -6.01 -13.68
C GLU A 77 -5.22 -5.48 -12.60
N ASP A 78 -5.24 -4.17 -12.34
CA ASP A 78 -4.42 -3.56 -11.28
C ASP A 78 -4.81 -4.11 -9.92
N LEU A 79 -6.10 -4.11 -9.59
CA LEU A 79 -6.62 -4.65 -8.33
C LEU A 79 -6.33 -6.13 -8.17
N GLY A 80 -6.29 -6.88 -9.26
CA GLY A 80 -5.94 -8.30 -9.29
C GLY A 80 -4.52 -8.59 -8.80
N THR A 81 -3.63 -7.60 -8.82
CA THR A 81 -2.28 -7.78 -8.27
C THR A 81 -2.31 -7.92 -6.74
N LEU A 82 -3.44 -7.60 -6.10
CA LEU A 82 -3.64 -7.80 -4.66
C LEU A 82 -4.10 -9.22 -4.30
N GLU A 83 -4.43 -10.05 -5.27
CA GLU A 83 -4.72 -11.45 -5.02
C GLU A 83 -3.47 -12.16 -4.48
N GLU A 84 -3.67 -13.11 -3.57
CA GLU A 84 -2.56 -13.85 -2.96
C GLU A 84 -1.64 -14.41 -4.04
N GLN A 85 -0.33 -14.43 -3.76
CA GLN A 85 0.74 -14.90 -4.64
C GLN A 85 1.07 -13.99 -5.83
N ASN A 86 0.34 -12.90 -6.03
CA ASN A 86 0.67 -11.92 -7.05
C ASN A 86 1.58 -10.81 -6.50
N TRP A 87 2.42 -10.23 -7.38
CA TRP A 87 3.23 -9.07 -7.04
C TRP A 87 2.43 -7.80 -7.30
N LEU A 88 2.45 -6.87 -6.35
CA LEU A 88 1.80 -5.57 -6.53
C LEU A 88 2.44 -4.80 -7.68
N ASN A 89 1.61 -4.13 -8.47
CA ASN A 89 2.11 -3.25 -9.53
C ASN A 89 2.24 -1.80 -9.05
N ASP A 90 2.81 -0.95 -9.90
CA ASP A 90 3.05 0.46 -9.61
C ASP A 90 1.76 1.24 -9.34
N GLN A 91 0.67 0.91 -10.02
CA GLN A 91 -0.60 1.60 -9.87
C GLN A 91 -1.15 1.46 -8.44
N ILE A 92 -1.06 0.27 -7.89
CA ILE A 92 -1.49 -0.01 -6.51
C ILE A 92 -0.60 0.77 -5.52
N ILE A 93 0.71 0.68 -5.68
CA ILE A 93 1.67 1.37 -4.80
C ILE A 93 1.40 2.88 -4.81
N ASN A 94 1.26 3.48 -6.00
CA ASN A 94 1.12 4.92 -6.14
C ASN A 94 -0.21 5.44 -5.59
N MET A 95 -1.31 4.74 -5.88
CA MET A 95 -2.61 5.16 -5.35
C MET A 95 -2.68 5.02 -3.83
N TYR A 96 -2.13 3.93 -3.28
CA TYR A 96 -2.10 3.76 -1.83
C TYR A 96 -1.28 4.85 -1.15
N GLY A 97 -0.17 5.25 -1.75
CA GLY A 97 0.63 6.38 -1.30
C GLY A 97 -0.15 7.68 -1.27
N GLU A 98 -1.00 7.92 -2.26
CA GLU A 98 -1.90 9.09 -2.30
C GLU A 98 -2.87 9.07 -1.11
N LEU A 99 -3.44 7.90 -0.80
CA LEU A 99 -4.33 7.77 0.36
C LEU A 99 -3.59 8.06 1.68
N ILE A 100 -2.33 7.65 1.79
CA ILE A 100 -1.51 7.96 2.97
C ILE A 100 -1.27 9.46 3.10
N MET A 101 -0.95 10.13 1.99
CA MET A 101 -0.75 11.59 1.99
C MET A 101 -2.02 12.30 2.44
N GLU A 102 -3.16 11.90 1.91
CA GLU A 102 -4.46 12.49 2.25
C GLU A 102 -4.79 12.28 3.73
N ALA A 103 -4.62 11.05 4.23
CA ALA A 103 -4.92 10.70 5.62
C ALA A 103 -4.02 11.43 6.63
N THR A 104 -2.84 11.86 6.23
CA THR A 104 -1.90 12.60 7.07
C THR A 104 -1.94 14.10 6.82
N GLU A 105 -2.95 14.60 6.12
CA GLU A 105 -3.08 16.01 5.77
C GLU A 105 -1.82 16.56 5.08
N HIS A 106 -1.20 15.74 4.25
CA HIS A 106 0.04 16.04 3.52
C HIS A 106 1.24 16.38 4.42
N LYS A 107 1.22 15.95 5.69
CA LYS A 107 2.38 16.05 6.58
C LYS A 107 3.42 14.97 6.29
N VAL A 108 3.01 13.91 5.62
CA VAL A 108 3.87 12.86 5.08
C VAL A 108 3.85 12.99 3.57
N HIS A 109 5.01 12.89 2.93
CA HIS A 109 5.09 12.89 1.48
C HIS A 109 5.49 11.50 0.97
N PHE A 110 4.69 10.98 0.05
CA PHE A 110 4.91 9.69 -0.59
C PHE A 110 5.36 9.93 -2.04
N PHE A 111 6.55 9.47 -2.37
CA PHE A 111 7.09 9.63 -3.73
C PHE A 111 6.49 8.58 -4.66
N ASN A 112 6.24 8.96 -5.91
CA ASN A 112 5.83 8.03 -6.94
C ASN A 112 6.88 6.91 -7.08
N SER A 113 6.44 5.69 -7.37
CA SER A 113 7.29 4.51 -7.47
C SER A 113 8.36 4.61 -8.55
N PHE A 114 8.20 5.49 -9.54
CA PHE A 114 9.19 5.75 -10.57
C PHE A 114 10.24 6.79 -10.18
N PHE A 115 10.09 7.42 -9.04
CA PHE A 115 10.99 8.50 -8.61
C PHE A 115 12.44 8.03 -8.53
N HIS A 116 12.71 6.97 -7.81
CA HIS A 116 14.08 6.47 -7.63
C HIS A 116 14.69 6.02 -8.95
N LYS A 117 13.93 5.33 -9.78
CA LYS A 117 14.39 4.90 -11.11
C LYS A 117 14.78 6.08 -11.98
N GLN A 118 13.97 7.13 -11.97
CA GLN A 118 14.24 8.36 -12.72
C GLN A 118 15.47 9.09 -12.17
N LEU A 119 15.61 9.12 -10.84
CA LEU A 119 16.77 9.72 -10.18
C LEU A 119 18.05 9.00 -10.55
N VAL A 120 18.06 7.67 -10.58
CA VAL A 120 19.23 6.87 -10.96
C VAL A 120 19.57 7.11 -12.44
N ALA A 121 18.55 7.14 -13.31
CA ALA A 121 18.76 7.26 -14.75
C ALA A 121 19.21 8.65 -15.19
N LYS A 122 18.67 9.71 -14.60
CA LYS A 122 18.84 11.10 -15.07
C LYS A 122 19.36 12.07 -14.00
N GLY A 123 19.66 11.59 -12.81
CA GLY A 123 20.16 12.43 -11.73
C GLY A 123 19.11 13.40 -11.19
N TYR A 124 19.55 14.36 -10.39
CA TYR A 124 18.67 15.35 -9.75
C TYR A 124 17.84 16.14 -10.78
N ASP A 125 18.46 16.54 -11.91
CA ASP A 125 17.76 17.31 -12.93
C ASP A 125 16.58 16.57 -13.53
N GLY A 126 16.62 15.23 -13.54
CA GLY A 126 15.53 14.41 -14.05
C GLY A 126 14.30 14.38 -13.14
N VAL A 127 14.43 14.74 -11.87
CA VAL A 127 13.36 14.66 -10.87
C VAL A 127 13.05 15.99 -10.17
N LYS A 128 13.83 17.01 -10.38
CA LYS A 128 13.68 18.28 -9.64
C LYS A 128 12.30 18.92 -9.81
N ARG A 129 11.66 18.71 -10.95
CA ARG A 129 10.30 19.24 -11.22
C ARG A 129 9.22 18.52 -10.42
N TRP A 130 9.48 17.28 -9.99
CA TRP A 130 8.50 16.46 -9.29
C TRP A 130 8.12 17.04 -7.93
N THR A 131 9.05 17.79 -7.31
CA THR A 131 8.84 18.42 -6.00
C THR A 131 8.84 19.94 -6.07
N LYS A 132 8.70 20.52 -7.25
CA LYS A 132 8.72 21.98 -7.44
C LYS A 132 7.68 22.71 -6.58
N LYS A 133 6.49 22.12 -6.45
CA LYS A 133 5.39 22.69 -5.67
C LYS A 133 5.22 22.03 -4.31
N VAL A 134 6.19 21.24 -3.88
CA VAL A 134 6.13 20.53 -2.60
C VAL A 134 7.12 21.16 -1.65
N ASP A 135 6.64 21.62 -0.50
CA ASP A 135 7.50 22.07 0.59
C ASP A 135 8.03 20.85 1.34
N LEU A 136 9.04 20.21 0.70
CA LEU A 136 9.53 18.90 1.11
C LEU A 136 10.08 18.89 2.53
N PHE A 137 10.83 19.95 2.89
CA PHE A 137 11.51 20.03 4.19
C PHE A 137 10.57 20.41 5.35
N SER A 138 9.31 20.76 5.06
CA SER A 138 8.26 20.93 6.06
C SER A 138 7.59 19.63 6.45
N LYS A 139 7.76 18.57 5.66
CA LYS A 139 7.20 17.25 5.95
C LYS A 139 7.99 16.62 7.09
N TRP A 140 7.33 15.85 7.95
CA TRP A 140 8.06 15.16 9.01
C TRP A 140 8.62 13.82 8.55
N LEU A 141 8.00 13.22 7.53
CA LEU A 141 8.39 11.92 6.99
C LEU A 141 8.26 11.91 5.48
N LEU A 142 9.26 11.39 4.81
CA LEU A 142 9.20 11.06 3.39
C LEU A 142 9.20 9.55 3.24
N LEU A 143 8.34 9.05 2.35
CA LEU A 143 8.23 7.62 2.01
C LEU A 143 8.60 7.44 0.56
N ILE A 144 9.64 6.67 0.29
CA ILE A 144 10.19 6.48 -1.05
C ILE A 144 10.19 4.99 -1.38
N PRO A 145 9.18 4.49 -2.10
CA PRO A 145 9.19 3.09 -2.52
C PRO A 145 10.28 2.87 -3.56
N ILE A 146 10.99 1.77 -3.42
CA ILE A 146 12.09 1.38 -4.30
C ILE A 146 11.67 0.09 -5.01
N HIS A 147 11.66 0.13 -6.34
CA HIS A 147 11.36 -1.05 -7.17
C HIS A 147 12.62 -1.41 -7.97
N LEU A 148 13.32 -2.43 -7.52
CA LEU A 148 14.50 -2.95 -8.21
C LEU A 148 14.20 -4.35 -8.72
N GLU A 149 14.24 -4.51 -10.05
CA GLU A 149 13.85 -5.75 -10.72
C GLU A 149 12.39 -6.09 -10.36
N ILE A 150 12.18 -7.20 -9.63
CA ILE A 150 10.85 -7.64 -9.20
C ILE A 150 10.63 -7.42 -7.69
N HIS A 151 11.58 -6.79 -6.99
CA HIS A 151 11.53 -6.62 -5.55
C HIS A 151 11.20 -5.19 -5.14
N TRP A 152 10.27 -5.06 -4.17
CA TRP A 152 9.93 -3.79 -3.55
C TRP A 152 10.63 -3.64 -2.20
N SER A 153 11.23 -2.47 -1.97
CA SER A 153 11.78 -2.08 -0.69
C SER A 153 11.42 -0.61 -0.41
N LEU A 154 11.84 -0.09 0.73
CA LEU A 154 11.43 1.25 1.15
C LEU A 154 12.61 2.04 1.73
N VAL A 155 12.72 3.28 1.30
CA VAL A 155 13.57 4.28 1.97
C VAL A 155 12.65 5.30 2.61
N THR A 156 12.92 5.63 3.87
CA THR A 156 12.20 6.70 4.57
C THR A 156 13.17 7.80 4.98
N VAL A 157 12.65 9.02 5.10
CA VAL A 157 13.43 10.16 5.59
C VAL A 157 12.66 10.78 6.74
N THR A 158 13.26 10.75 7.93
CA THR A 158 12.74 11.45 9.09
C THR A 158 13.41 12.81 9.17
N MET A 159 12.63 13.86 8.92
CA MET A 159 13.19 15.19 8.68
C MET A 159 13.82 15.80 9.94
N ALA A 160 13.17 15.64 11.09
CA ALA A 160 13.65 16.23 12.36
C ALA A 160 15.04 15.76 12.77
N THR A 161 15.35 14.48 12.50
CA THR A 161 16.65 13.87 12.84
C THR A 161 17.59 13.78 11.65
N LYS A 162 17.14 14.17 10.46
CA LYS A 162 17.87 14.02 9.19
C LYS A 162 18.35 12.57 8.99
N THR A 163 17.47 11.62 9.28
CA THR A 163 17.78 10.19 9.19
C THR A 163 17.16 9.60 7.96
N ILE A 164 17.98 8.95 7.15
CA ILE A 164 17.57 8.18 5.97
C ILE A 164 17.62 6.71 6.38
N SER A 165 16.46 6.04 6.38
CA SER A 165 16.34 4.66 6.84
C SER A 165 15.96 3.75 5.68
N TYR A 166 16.51 2.54 5.67
CA TYR A 166 16.24 1.54 4.64
C TYR A 166 15.52 0.35 5.26
N TYR A 167 14.40 -0.05 4.64
CA TYR A 167 13.54 -1.15 5.08
C TYR A 167 13.43 -2.18 3.95
N ASP A 168 13.81 -3.41 4.22
CA ASP A 168 13.68 -4.50 3.26
C ASP A 168 13.14 -5.75 3.97
N SER A 169 11.99 -6.23 3.52
CA SER A 169 11.33 -7.41 4.10
C SER A 169 12.05 -8.72 3.83
N GLN A 170 13.02 -8.76 2.92
CA GLN A 170 13.89 -9.91 2.66
C GLN A 170 15.25 -9.79 3.36
N GLY A 171 15.54 -8.66 3.98
CA GLY A 171 16.82 -8.41 4.63
C GLY A 171 17.97 -8.15 3.67
N ILE A 172 17.69 -7.90 2.40
CA ILE A 172 18.70 -7.57 1.39
C ILE A 172 19.04 -6.09 1.48
N HIS A 173 20.31 -5.75 1.40
CA HIS A 173 20.77 -4.36 1.49
C HIS A 173 21.29 -3.87 0.15
N HIS A 174 20.55 -3.00 -0.48
CA HIS A 174 21.02 -2.25 -1.66
C HIS A 174 21.58 -0.90 -1.21
N SER A 175 22.85 -0.88 -0.82
CA SER A 175 23.52 0.31 -0.25
C SER A 175 23.45 1.54 -1.15
N VAL A 176 23.29 1.35 -2.45
CA VAL A 176 23.22 2.45 -3.42
C VAL A 176 21.95 3.28 -3.28
N CYS A 177 20.83 2.64 -2.88
CA CYS A 177 19.53 3.31 -2.81
C CYS A 177 19.55 4.48 -1.83
N HIS A 178 19.96 4.23 -0.58
CA HIS A 178 19.95 5.29 0.43
C HIS A 178 21.00 6.38 0.15
N GLN A 179 22.12 6.02 -0.49
CA GLN A 179 23.11 7.00 -0.91
C GLN A 179 22.57 7.93 -2.01
N ASN A 180 21.83 7.38 -2.96
CA ASN A 180 21.17 8.17 -4.00
C ASN A 180 20.17 9.16 -3.40
N ILE A 181 19.42 8.73 -2.40
CA ILE A 181 18.46 9.58 -1.71
C ILE A 181 19.18 10.68 -0.92
N MET A 182 20.30 10.37 -0.27
CA MET A 182 21.10 11.38 0.42
C MET A 182 21.55 12.47 -0.54
N LYS A 183 22.12 12.10 -1.69
CA LYS A 183 22.55 13.05 -2.72
C LYS A 183 21.39 13.89 -3.24
N TYR A 184 20.24 13.26 -3.45
CA TYR A 184 19.02 13.94 -3.86
C TYR A 184 18.63 15.02 -2.83
N LEU A 185 18.57 14.67 -1.56
CA LEU A 185 18.18 15.59 -0.49
C LEU A 185 19.14 16.78 -0.39
N GLN A 186 20.44 16.52 -0.52
CA GLN A 186 21.45 17.59 -0.54
C GLN A 186 21.25 18.54 -1.72
N SER A 187 20.96 18.00 -2.90
CA SER A 187 20.70 18.80 -4.10
C SER A 187 19.40 19.59 -3.99
N GLU A 188 18.34 18.97 -3.47
CA GLU A 188 17.06 19.65 -3.26
C GLU A 188 17.18 20.77 -2.23
N ALA A 189 17.94 20.55 -1.14
CA ALA A 189 18.19 21.56 -0.14
C ALA A 189 18.97 22.75 -0.68
N ARG A 190 19.95 22.49 -1.56
CA ARG A 190 20.71 23.57 -2.24
C ARG A 190 19.79 24.37 -3.16
N GLU A 191 19.03 23.70 -4.00
CA GLU A 191 18.11 24.33 -4.97
C GLU A 191 17.09 25.22 -4.27
N LYS A 192 16.55 24.76 -3.14
CA LYS A 192 15.55 25.48 -2.36
C LYS A 192 16.13 26.36 -1.25
N LYS A 193 17.46 26.50 -1.22
CA LYS A 193 18.16 27.34 -0.23
C LYS A 193 17.84 26.99 1.21
N GLN A 194 17.66 25.69 1.49
CA GLN A 194 17.39 25.17 2.84
C GLN A 194 18.70 24.80 3.53
N THR A 195 19.38 25.78 4.07
CA THR A 195 20.74 25.64 4.60
C THR A 195 20.86 24.55 5.66
N ALA A 196 19.85 24.43 6.53
CA ALA A 196 19.84 23.43 7.60
C ALA A 196 19.84 21.98 7.09
N PHE A 197 19.40 21.75 5.84
CA PHE A 197 19.26 20.41 5.26
C PHE A 197 20.31 20.08 4.21
N GLN A 198 21.32 20.91 4.04
CA GLN A 198 22.39 20.67 3.07
C GLN A 198 23.42 19.66 3.57
N LYS A 199 23.52 19.43 4.86
CA LYS A 199 24.44 18.48 5.49
C LYS A 199 23.85 17.91 6.79
N GLY A 200 24.53 16.92 7.35
CA GLY A 200 24.12 16.30 8.60
C GLY A 200 23.20 15.09 8.43
N TRP A 201 23.05 14.60 7.21
CA TRP A 201 22.23 13.41 6.94
C TRP A 201 22.90 12.15 7.47
N LYS A 202 22.09 11.29 8.08
CA LYS A 202 22.52 9.99 8.62
C LYS A 202 21.81 8.88 7.89
N ILE A 203 22.53 7.78 7.63
CA ILE A 203 21.97 6.61 6.98
C ILE A 203 21.88 5.49 8.00
N THR A 204 20.71 4.85 8.09
CA THR A 204 20.44 3.75 9.00
C THR A 204 19.77 2.61 8.24
N ILE A 205 20.28 1.39 8.43
CA ILE A 205 19.64 0.19 7.93
C ILE A 205 18.82 -0.38 9.08
N ILE A 206 17.50 -0.48 8.89
CA ILE A 206 16.60 -0.92 9.94
C ILE A 206 16.59 -2.45 9.98
N LYS A 207 16.86 -3.00 11.16
CA LYS A 207 16.86 -4.44 11.45
C LYS A 207 15.74 -4.77 12.43
N GLY A 208 15.40 -6.07 12.53
CA GLY A 208 14.36 -6.52 13.46
C GLY A 208 12.95 -6.14 13.07
N ILE A 209 12.73 -5.82 11.81
CA ILE A 209 11.42 -5.50 11.25
C ILE A 209 10.72 -6.77 10.74
N PRO A 210 9.40 -6.73 10.56
CA PRO A 210 8.68 -7.85 9.94
C PRO A 210 9.28 -8.26 8.61
N GLN A 211 9.48 -9.56 8.41
CA GLN A 211 10.11 -10.12 7.21
C GLN A 211 9.17 -11.08 6.49
N GLN A 212 9.23 -11.07 5.16
CA GLN A 212 8.44 -11.97 4.32
C GLN A 212 9.08 -13.36 4.27
N LYS A 213 8.23 -14.37 4.08
CA LYS A 213 8.62 -15.77 3.94
C LYS A 213 8.44 -16.30 2.52
N ASN A 214 7.93 -15.45 1.60
CA ASN A 214 7.72 -15.78 0.20
C ASN A 214 8.27 -14.67 -0.69
N ASP A 215 8.11 -14.80 -2.00
CA ASP A 215 8.65 -13.85 -2.96
C ASP A 215 7.67 -12.72 -3.31
N SER A 216 6.37 -12.95 -3.16
CA SER A 216 5.34 -12.10 -3.76
C SER A 216 4.84 -10.97 -2.87
N ASP A 217 5.05 -11.05 -1.55
CA ASP A 217 4.45 -10.10 -0.59
C ASP A 217 5.30 -8.85 -0.32
N CYS A 218 6.45 -8.67 -0.99
CA CYS A 218 7.34 -7.54 -0.73
C CYS A 218 6.63 -6.18 -0.84
N GLY A 219 5.80 -5.99 -1.86
CA GLY A 219 5.03 -4.75 -2.03
C GLY A 219 4.02 -4.52 -0.90
N VAL A 220 3.39 -5.60 -0.42
CA VAL A 220 2.45 -5.52 0.70
C VAL A 220 3.17 -5.12 1.99
N PHE A 221 4.35 -5.69 2.23
CA PHE A 221 5.19 -5.29 3.36
C PHE A 221 5.55 -3.81 3.29
N VAL A 222 5.95 -3.31 2.11
CA VAL A 222 6.27 -1.90 1.91
C VAL A 222 5.08 -1.02 2.26
N LEU A 223 3.89 -1.33 1.76
CA LEU A 223 2.69 -0.53 2.04
C LEU A 223 2.31 -0.57 3.52
N GLU A 224 2.47 -1.72 4.19
CA GLU A 224 2.18 -1.82 5.62
C GLU A 224 3.21 -1.06 6.46
N TYR A 225 4.49 -1.11 6.10
CA TYR A 225 5.49 -0.24 6.72
C TYR A 225 5.07 1.23 6.59
N CYS A 226 4.75 1.67 5.38
CA CYS A 226 4.34 3.04 5.10
C CYS A 226 3.13 3.45 5.94
N ARG A 227 2.11 2.58 5.97
CA ARG A 227 0.85 2.82 6.70
C ARG A 227 1.11 3.06 8.18
N ARG A 228 1.89 2.19 8.80
CA ARG A 228 2.18 2.27 10.23
C ARG A 228 3.15 3.41 10.56
N LEU A 229 4.21 3.57 9.78
CA LEU A 229 5.18 4.65 9.99
C LEU A 229 4.52 6.03 9.87
N SER A 230 3.58 6.19 8.95
CA SER A 230 2.90 7.47 8.72
C SER A 230 2.08 7.96 9.91
N VAL A 231 1.63 7.04 10.77
CA VAL A 231 0.87 7.35 11.97
C VAL A 231 1.62 6.99 13.25
N LYS A 232 2.92 6.74 13.16
CA LYS A 232 3.81 6.44 14.29
C LYS A 232 3.39 5.21 15.08
N GLN A 233 2.81 4.21 14.42
CA GLN A 233 2.44 2.93 15.01
C GLN A 233 3.60 1.94 14.92
N PRO A 234 3.73 1.02 15.89
CA PRO A 234 4.77 0.00 15.83
C PRO A 234 4.56 -0.99 14.68
N LEU A 235 5.67 -1.52 14.17
CA LEU A 235 5.63 -2.50 13.08
C LEU A 235 5.35 -3.91 13.64
N GLN A 236 4.16 -4.10 14.20
CA GLN A 236 3.73 -5.37 14.81
C GLN A 236 2.81 -6.13 13.85
N PHE A 237 3.42 -6.77 12.87
CA PHE A 237 2.72 -7.64 11.91
C PHE A 237 3.72 -8.67 11.38
N SER A 238 3.21 -9.70 10.71
CA SER A 238 4.02 -10.80 10.21
C SER A 238 3.51 -11.30 8.87
N GLN A 239 4.20 -12.29 8.31
CA GLN A 239 3.82 -12.95 7.06
C GLN A 239 2.38 -13.48 7.11
N GLU A 240 1.96 -14.00 8.27
CA GLU A 240 0.62 -14.59 8.46
C GLU A 240 -0.51 -13.56 8.31
N ASP A 241 -0.20 -12.28 8.49
CA ASP A 241 -1.18 -11.19 8.33
C ASP A 241 -1.37 -10.77 6.87
N MET A 242 -0.50 -11.20 5.97
CA MET A 242 -0.50 -10.72 4.58
C MET A 242 -1.81 -10.97 3.83
N PRO A 243 -2.45 -12.14 3.92
CA PRO A 243 -3.74 -12.32 3.24
C PRO A 243 -4.80 -11.30 3.69
N ARG A 244 -4.88 -11.05 4.99
CA ARG A 244 -5.81 -10.07 5.57
C ARG A 244 -5.45 -8.64 5.14
N ILE A 245 -4.17 -8.30 5.14
CA ILE A 245 -3.69 -6.96 4.75
C ILE A 245 -3.97 -6.71 3.27
N ARG A 246 -3.78 -7.69 2.39
CA ARG A 246 -4.11 -7.56 0.96
C ARG A 246 -5.59 -7.23 0.75
N LYS A 247 -6.47 -7.91 1.45
CA LYS A 247 -7.91 -7.66 1.39
C LYS A 247 -8.28 -6.27 1.91
N ARG A 248 -7.65 -5.86 3.00
CA ARG A 248 -7.85 -4.51 3.56
C ARG A 248 -7.42 -3.43 2.55
N ILE A 249 -6.23 -3.55 1.96
CA ILE A 249 -5.73 -2.60 0.98
C ILE A 249 -6.67 -2.50 -0.22
N TYR A 250 -7.17 -3.64 -0.71
CA TYR A 250 -8.13 -3.66 -1.81
C TYR A 250 -9.36 -2.82 -1.49
N LYS A 251 -9.95 -3.03 -0.31
CA LYS A 251 -11.14 -2.29 0.13
C LYS A 251 -10.84 -0.80 0.30
N GLU A 252 -9.72 -0.46 0.92
CA GLU A 252 -9.28 0.92 1.11
C GLU A 252 -9.14 1.65 -0.24
N LEU A 253 -8.57 0.99 -1.23
CA LEU A 253 -8.43 1.56 -2.57
C LEU A 253 -9.79 1.81 -3.21
N CYS A 254 -10.71 0.84 -3.14
CA CYS A 254 -12.06 1.01 -3.70
C CYS A 254 -12.86 2.07 -2.96
N ASP A 255 -12.70 2.18 -1.64
CA ASP A 255 -13.37 3.18 -0.81
C ASP A 255 -12.69 4.56 -0.91
N CYS A 256 -11.53 4.64 -1.56
CA CYS A 256 -10.70 5.84 -1.70
C CYS A 256 -10.36 6.48 -0.35
N ARG A 257 -10.17 5.65 0.69
CA ARG A 257 -9.80 6.12 2.01
C ARG A 257 -9.24 4.97 2.86
N LEU A 258 -8.30 5.33 3.75
CA LEU A 258 -7.73 4.35 4.69
C LEU A 258 -8.71 4.02 5.81
N ASN A 259 -8.74 2.76 6.21
CA ASN A 259 -9.52 2.32 7.37
C ASN A 259 -8.77 2.64 8.67
N ASP A 260 -9.52 2.84 9.73
CA ASP A 260 -8.94 3.09 11.05
C ASP A 260 -8.24 1.85 11.64
#